data_7cf71ddecd46a87eda68d9970b654d6f
#
_entry.id   7cf71ddecd46a87eda68d9970b654d6f
#
_cell.length_a   1.000
_cell.length_b   1.000
_cell.length_c   1.000
_cell.angle_alpha   90.00
_cell.angle_beta   90.00
_cell.angle_gamma   90.00
#
_symmetry.space_group_name_H-M   'P 1'
#
loop_
_entity.id
_entity.type
_entity.pdbx_description
1 polymer ?
#
loop_
_entity_poly.entity_id
_entity_poly.type
_entity_poly.pdbx_seq_one_letter_code
_entity_poly.pdbx_strand_id
1 'polypeptide(L)'
;MKFEDLLKINVNEHTENKNGLTYLSWTWAWSEFKKQCPKADYEIMKFENGLPYVYDENTGYMVFTKATDGNEWKEMWLPVMDGNNKAMLNHHYTYKVKEYKDGKATGNYIEKNVESATMFDINKTIMRCLVKNIAMFGLGIYIYAGEDLPEGYEISKEEAEKIIVTYGKHNGKTLKEIADEDKNYLMWMVNQENTKQSLKEAISKLLSLPTEEESRQRIETINQINNLILDTDTDYEELYKYFKVNSLNELTIAQLEECKNILEKKLKKKESE
;
A
#
# COMPACT_ATOMS: atom_id res chain seq x y z
N MET A 1 11.02 -28.25 -11.05
CA MET A 1 11.56 -26.87 -11.13
C MET A 1 11.72 -26.37 -9.70
N LYS A 2 12.68 -25.50 -9.43
CA LYS A 2 12.86 -24.94 -8.08
C LYS A 2 12.01 -23.67 -7.91
N PHE A 3 11.62 -23.38 -6.69
CA PHE A 3 10.89 -22.17 -6.29
C PHE A 3 11.58 -20.88 -6.82
N GLU A 4 12.91 -20.82 -6.69
CA GLU A 4 13.71 -19.66 -7.12
C GLU A 4 13.69 -19.43 -8.62
N ASP A 5 13.46 -20.48 -9.43
CA ASP A 5 13.36 -20.35 -10.89
C ASP A 5 12.04 -19.69 -11.30
N LEU A 6 10.93 -20.11 -10.65
CA LEU A 6 9.61 -19.50 -10.85
C LEU A 6 9.54 -18.06 -10.31
N LEU A 7 10.24 -17.79 -9.20
CA LEU A 7 10.30 -16.46 -8.59
C LEU A 7 10.94 -15.41 -9.54
N LYS A 8 11.86 -15.81 -10.39
CA LYS A 8 12.55 -14.92 -11.36
C LYS A 8 11.68 -14.52 -12.55
N ILE A 9 10.56 -15.21 -12.77
CA ILE A 9 9.69 -14.91 -13.91
C ILE A 9 8.95 -13.60 -13.65
N ASN A 10 9.13 -12.64 -14.55
CA ASN A 10 8.43 -11.35 -14.49
C ASN A 10 6.97 -11.52 -14.94
N VAL A 11 6.03 -11.27 -14.01
CA VAL A 11 4.59 -11.37 -14.28
C VAL A 11 3.90 -10.01 -14.50
N ASN A 12 4.63 -8.89 -14.40
CA ASN A 12 4.05 -7.54 -14.28
C ASN A 12 3.23 -7.11 -15.50
N GLU A 13 3.64 -7.49 -16.72
CA GLU A 13 2.91 -7.16 -17.94
C GLU A 13 1.54 -7.89 -18.04
N HIS A 14 1.31 -8.87 -17.18
CA HIS A 14 0.11 -9.68 -17.13
C HIS A 14 -0.75 -9.41 -15.89
N THR A 15 -0.46 -8.30 -15.19
CA THR A 15 -1.19 -7.88 -14.01
C THR A 15 -2.11 -6.70 -14.29
N GLU A 16 -3.21 -6.63 -13.55
CA GLU A 16 -4.12 -5.48 -13.48
C GLU A 16 -4.20 -5.01 -12.04
N ASN A 17 -4.28 -3.69 -11.83
CA ASN A 17 -4.52 -3.11 -10.51
C ASN A 17 -6.00 -2.70 -10.41
N LYS A 18 -6.69 -3.19 -9.40
CA LYS A 18 -8.09 -2.85 -9.09
C LYS A 18 -8.25 -2.65 -7.59
N ASN A 19 -8.71 -1.47 -7.18
CA ASN A 19 -8.95 -1.12 -5.77
C ASN A 19 -7.73 -1.36 -4.86
N GLY A 20 -6.53 -1.00 -5.35
CA GLY A 20 -5.27 -1.16 -4.61
C GLY A 20 -4.71 -2.60 -4.57
N LEU A 21 -5.44 -3.59 -5.07
CA LEU A 21 -4.99 -4.97 -5.17
C LEU A 21 -4.46 -5.29 -6.56
N THR A 22 -3.39 -6.08 -6.62
CA THR A 22 -2.81 -6.55 -7.89
C THR A 22 -3.39 -7.91 -8.25
N TYR A 23 -3.91 -8.01 -9.47
CA TYR A 23 -4.49 -9.23 -10.02
C TYR A 23 -3.62 -9.73 -11.16
N LEU A 24 -3.10 -10.94 -11.05
CA LEU A 24 -2.44 -11.63 -12.15
C LEU A 24 -3.48 -12.38 -12.98
N SER A 25 -3.40 -12.28 -14.30
CA SER A 25 -4.27 -13.03 -15.22
C SER A 25 -4.16 -14.54 -14.94
N TRP A 26 -5.26 -15.18 -14.59
CA TRP A 26 -5.28 -16.62 -14.27
C TRP A 26 -4.92 -17.49 -15.49
N THR A 27 -5.33 -17.09 -16.68
CA THR A 27 -5.03 -17.82 -17.91
C THR A 27 -3.54 -17.79 -18.23
N TRP A 28 -2.92 -16.63 -18.05
CA TRP A 28 -1.48 -16.49 -18.22
C TRP A 28 -0.73 -17.25 -17.12
N ALA A 29 -1.10 -17.06 -15.85
CA ALA A 29 -0.45 -17.72 -14.72
C ALA A 29 -0.47 -19.25 -14.87
N TRP A 30 -1.63 -19.82 -15.23
CA TRP A 30 -1.75 -21.25 -15.45
C TRP A 30 -0.92 -21.71 -16.64
N SER A 31 -0.98 -20.98 -17.77
CA SER A 31 -0.22 -21.33 -18.97
C SER A 31 1.29 -21.31 -18.71
N GLU A 32 1.76 -20.29 -18.02
CA GLU A 32 3.18 -20.18 -17.69
C GLU A 32 3.62 -21.25 -16.70
N PHE A 33 2.83 -21.47 -15.63
CA PHE A 33 3.09 -22.51 -14.65
C PHE A 33 3.15 -23.91 -15.30
N LYS A 34 2.23 -24.21 -16.24
CA LYS A 34 2.17 -25.48 -16.99
C LYS A 34 3.37 -25.65 -17.93
N LYS A 35 3.86 -24.58 -18.55
CA LYS A 35 5.08 -24.62 -19.37
C LYS A 35 6.31 -24.96 -18.53
N GLN A 36 6.42 -24.32 -17.36
CA GLN A 36 7.56 -24.49 -16.48
C GLN A 36 7.52 -25.84 -15.73
N CYS A 37 6.31 -26.29 -15.39
CA CYS A 37 6.04 -27.54 -14.70
C CYS A 37 5.09 -28.42 -15.54
N PRO A 38 5.58 -29.21 -16.51
CA PRO A 38 4.72 -29.96 -17.42
C PRO A 38 3.77 -30.95 -16.74
N LYS A 39 4.11 -31.42 -15.53
CA LYS A 39 3.26 -32.29 -14.71
C LYS A 39 2.32 -31.52 -13.77
N ALA A 40 2.31 -30.19 -13.84
CA ALA A 40 1.41 -29.37 -13.01
C ALA A 40 -0.07 -29.72 -13.30
N ASP A 41 -0.86 -29.67 -12.26
CA ASP A 41 -2.31 -29.84 -12.32
C ASP A 41 -2.97 -29.02 -11.21
N TYR A 42 -4.30 -28.90 -11.27
CA TYR A 42 -5.07 -28.27 -10.20
C TYR A 42 -6.43 -28.93 -10.02
N GLU A 43 -6.98 -28.75 -8.83
CA GLU A 43 -8.34 -29.16 -8.48
C GLU A 43 -9.11 -27.98 -7.87
N ILE A 44 -10.37 -27.82 -8.29
CA ILE A 44 -11.35 -26.98 -7.60
C ILE A 44 -12.09 -27.90 -6.62
N MET A 45 -11.94 -27.63 -5.32
CA MET A 45 -12.58 -28.45 -4.31
C MET A 45 -14.10 -28.32 -4.37
N LYS A 46 -14.78 -29.46 -4.31
CA LYS A 46 -16.24 -29.55 -4.23
C LYS A 46 -16.65 -30.21 -2.92
N PHE A 47 -17.76 -29.75 -2.39
CA PHE A 47 -18.30 -30.21 -1.10
C PHE A 47 -19.47 -31.19 -1.30
N GLU A 48 -20.06 -31.69 -0.21
CA GLU A 48 -21.10 -32.73 -0.24
C GLU A 48 -22.30 -32.41 -1.15
N ASN A 49 -22.66 -31.13 -1.28
CA ASN A 49 -23.70 -30.65 -2.17
C ASN A 49 -23.25 -30.50 -3.65
N GLY A 50 -22.01 -30.89 -3.98
CA GLY A 50 -21.41 -30.74 -5.30
C GLY A 50 -21.02 -29.28 -5.67
N LEU A 51 -21.23 -28.32 -4.79
CA LEU A 51 -20.89 -26.91 -5.01
C LEU A 51 -19.42 -26.64 -4.72
N PRO A 52 -18.77 -25.69 -5.43
CA PRO A 52 -17.35 -25.38 -5.28
C PRO A 52 -17.08 -24.35 -4.17
N TYR A 53 -17.89 -24.31 -3.13
CA TYR A 53 -17.76 -23.39 -2.01
C TYR A 53 -18.39 -23.96 -0.74
N VAL A 54 -17.97 -23.42 0.41
CA VAL A 54 -18.70 -23.49 1.68
C VAL A 54 -19.29 -22.13 2.00
N TYR A 55 -20.39 -22.13 2.77
CA TYR A 55 -21.08 -20.92 3.20
C TYR A 55 -21.34 -20.98 4.70
N ASP A 56 -21.06 -19.88 5.37
CA ASP A 56 -21.42 -19.63 6.76
C ASP A 56 -22.18 -18.29 6.86
N GLU A 57 -23.25 -18.25 7.64
CA GLU A 57 -24.14 -17.08 7.71
C GLU A 57 -23.46 -15.81 8.24
N ASN A 58 -22.42 -15.95 9.06
CA ASN A 58 -21.73 -14.83 9.68
C ASN A 58 -20.48 -14.39 8.90
N THR A 59 -19.80 -15.33 8.23
CA THR A 59 -18.51 -15.08 7.57
C THR A 59 -18.57 -15.09 6.05
N GLY A 60 -19.70 -15.58 5.46
CA GLY A 60 -19.91 -15.58 4.02
C GLY A 60 -19.38 -16.83 3.33
N TYR A 61 -19.01 -16.67 2.07
CA TYR A 61 -18.57 -17.77 1.20
C TYR A 61 -17.04 -17.91 1.23
N MET A 62 -16.57 -19.17 1.19
CA MET A 62 -15.17 -19.53 1.00
C MET A 62 -15.02 -20.53 -0.14
N VAL A 63 -13.97 -20.35 -0.93
CA VAL A 63 -13.58 -21.23 -2.03
C VAL A 63 -12.21 -21.83 -1.76
N PHE A 64 -11.96 -23.03 -2.29
CA PHE A 64 -10.71 -23.75 -2.07
C PHE A 64 -10.18 -24.31 -3.38
N THR A 65 -8.88 -24.25 -3.57
CA THR A 65 -8.17 -24.85 -4.70
C THR A 65 -6.98 -25.66 -4.21
N LYS A 66 -6.63 -26.68 -4.96
CA LYS A 66 -5.36 -27.39 -4.84
C LYS A 66 -4.57 -27.23 -6.11
N ALA A 67 -3.28 -27.10 -6.03
CA ALA A 67 -2.40 -27.07 -7.19
C ALA A 67 -1.16 -27.92 -6.92
N THR A 68 -0.57 -28.47 -7.98
CA THR A 68 0.68 -29.24 -7.90
C THR A 68 1.61 -28.85 -9.03
N ASP A 69 2.92 -28.84 -8.74
CA ASP A 69 3.99 -28.76 -9.75
C ASP A 69 4.34 -30.14 -10.36
N GLY A 70 3.66 -31.20 -9.86
CA GLY A 70 3.90 -32.60 -10.20
C GLY A 70 4.75 -33.35 -9.14
N ASN A 71 5.23 -32.65 -8.09
CA ASN A 71 6.00 -33.26 -7.00
C ASN A 71 5.26 -33.12 -5.66
N GLU A 72 4.68 -31.97 -5.40
CA GLU A 72 3.91 -31.70 -4.18
C GLU A 72 2.58 -31.04 -4.50
N TRP A 73 1.61 -31.17 -3.58
CA TRP A 73 0.33 -30.46 -3.63
C TRP A 73 0.31 -29.35 -2.59
N LYS A 74 -0.19 -28.19 -2.99
CA LYS A 74 -0.49 -27.07 -2.10
C LYS A 74 -1.98 -26.75 -2.15
N GLU A 75 -2.52 -26.35 -1.02
CA GLU A 75 -3.92 -25.96 -0.87
C GLU A 75 -3.99 -24.47 -0.53
N MET A 76 -4.98 -23.79 -1.09
CA MET A 76 -5.27 -22.38 -0.82
C MET A 76 -6.77 -22.19 -0.70
N TRP A 77 -7.17 -21.26 0.14
CA TRP A 77 -8.56 -20.82 0.24
C TRP A 77 -8.66 -19.30 0.19
N LEU A 78 -9.79 -18.79 -0.27
CA LEU A 78 -10.10 -17.36 -0.26
C LEU A 78 -11.56 -17.12 0.11
N PRO A 79 -11.84 -16.04 0.88
CA PRO A 79 -13.20 -15.56 1.07
C PRO A 79 -13.72 -14.88 -0.20
N VAL A 80 -15.02 -14.96 -0.44
CA VAL A 80 -15.69 -14.20 -1.50
C VAL A 80 -16.03 -12.82 -0.95
N MET A 81 -15.40 -11.78 -1.51
CA MET A 81 -15.51 -10.41 -1.05
C MET A 81 -15.89 -9.46 -2.20
N ASP A 82 -16.53 -8.35 -1.83
CA ASP A 82 -16.77 -7.22 -2.71
C ASP A 82 -15.49 -6.40 -2.99
N GLY A 83 -15.61 -5.32 -3.77
CA GLY A 83 -14.50 -4.43 -4.09
C GLY A 83 -13.97 -3.59 -2.91
N ASN A 84 -14.65 -3.61 -1.75
CA ASN A 84 -14.25 -2.92 -0.52
C ASN A 84 -13.74 -3.91 0.54
N ASN A 85 -13.39 -5.13 0.15
CA ASN A 85 -12.94 -6.21 1.03
C ASN A 85 -13.96 -6.61 2.11
N LYS A 86 -15.26 -6.49 1.80
CA LYS A 86 -16.34 -6.95 2.68
C LYS A 86 -16.82 -8.32 2.22
N ALA A 87 -16.99 -9.24 3.17
CA ALA A 87 -17.52 -10.57 2.89
C ALA A 87 -18.89 -10.47 2.22
N MET A 88 -19.07 -11.17 1.10
CA MET A 88 -20.38 -11.25 0.45
C MET A 88 -21.20 -12.39 1.08
N LEU A 89 -22.44 -12.10 1.43
CA LEU A 89 -23.39 -13.07 2.02
C LEU A 89 -24.39 -13.57 0.96
N ASN A 90 -25.32 -14.43 1.36
CA ASN A 90 -26.43 -14.86 0.52
C ASN A 90 -27.56 -13.82 0.37
N HIS A 91 -27.42 -12.69 1.07
CA HIS A 91 -28.31 -11.53 1.02
C HIS A 91 -27.47 -10.24 1.01
N HIS A 92 -28.06 -9.15 0.54
CA HIS A 92 -27.42 -7.82 0.64
C HIS A 92 -27.46 -7.30 2.09
N TYR A 93 -26.46 -6.52 2.47
CA TYR A 93 -26.45 -5.83 3.76
C TYR A 93 -25.73 -4.48 3.64
N THR A 94 -25.94 -3.62 4.64
CA THR A 94 -25.29 -2.30 4.74
C THR A 94 -24.32 -2.27 5.89
N TYR A 95 -23.28 -1.44 5.76
CA TYR A 95 -22.36 -1.13 6.84
C TYR A 95 -22.02 0.35 6.85
N LYS A 96 -21.67 0.90 8.03
CA LYS A 96 -21.35 2.32 8.22
C LYS A 96 -19.84 2.54 8.13
N VAL A 97 -19.45 3.55 7.35
CA VAL A 97 -18.06 4.04 7.29
C VAL A 97 -18.04 5.52 7.64
N LYS A 98 -16.94 6.00 8.21
CA LYS A 98 -16.75 7.43 8.46
C LYS A 98 -16.77 8.19 7.14
N GLU A 99 -17.49 9.31 7.11
CA GLU A 99 -17.48 10.21 5.96
C GLU A 99 -16.21 11.06 5.98
N TYR A 100 -15.55 11.18 4.81
CA TYR A 100 -14.40 12.07 4.62
C TYR A 100 -14.73 13.07 3.52
N LYS A 101 -14.45 14.36 3.75
CA LYS A 101 -14.45 15.43 2.75
C LYS A 101 -13.08 16.08 2.74
N ASP A 102 -12.49 16.23 1.56
CA ASP A 102 -11.16 16.82 1.37
C ASP A 102 -10.08 16.24 2.28
N GLY A 103 -10.13 14.91 2.46
CA GLY A 103 -9.20 14.14 3.31
C GLY A 103 -9.43 14.27 4.83
N LYS A 104 -10.46 15.01 5.27
CA LYS A 104 -10.80 15.18 6.70
C LYS A 104 -12.08 14.43 7.04
N ALA A 105 -12.09 13.77 8.21
CA ALA A 105 -13.30 13.15 8.74
C ALA A 105 -14.32 14.25 9.09
N THR A 106 -15.55 14.11 8.57
CA THR A 106 -16.65 15.07 8.84
C THR A 106 -17.32 14.87 10.20
N GLY A 107 -17.01 13.75 10.89
CA GLY A 107 -17.72 13.31 12.09
C GLY A 107 -18.99 12.51 11.78
N ASN A 108 -19.43 12.48 10.54
CA ASN A 108 -20.61 11.74 10.09
C ASN A 108 -20.24 10.31 9.63
N TYR A 109 -21.28 9.49 9.47
CA TYR A 109 -21.17 8.15 8.88
C TYR A 109 -22.06 8.08 7.65
N ILE A 110 -21.54 7.43 6.60
CA ILE A 110 -22.29 7.07 5.40
C ILE A 110 -22.52 5.57 5.38
N GLU A 111 -23.66 5.14 4.84
CA GLU A 111 -23.96 3.72 4.63
C GLU A 111 -23.45 3.30 3.26
N LYS A 112 -22.81 2.13 3.22
CA LYS A 112 -22.40 1.43 1.99
C LYS A 112 -23.08 0.09 1.92
N ASN A 113 -23.46 -0.31 0.69
CA ASN A 113 -24.06 -1.60 0.41
C ASN A 113 -23.01 -2.65 0.07
N VAL A 114 -23.28 -3.89 0.50
CA VAL A 114 -22.65 -5.11 -0.02
C VAL A 114 -23.75 -5.94 -0.65
N GLU A 115 -23.61 -6.23 -1.93
CA GLU A 115 -24.59 -7.06 -2.66
C GLU A 115 -24.44 -8.53 -2.30
N SER A 116 -25.50 -9.32 -2.50
CA SER A 116 -25.44 -10.77 -2.32
C SER A 116 -24.49 -11.40 -3.34
N ALA A 117 -23.76 -12.44 -2.91
CA ALA A 117 -22.85 -13.16 -3.77
C ALA A 117 -23.58 -13.89 -4.88
N THR A 118 -23.02 -13.86 -6.08
CA THR A 118 -23.48 -14.62 -7.25
C THR A 118 -22.49 -15.74 -7.60
N MET A 119 -22.91 -16.69 -8.42
CA MET A 119 -21.98 -17.71 -8.97
C MET A 119 -20.85 -17.10 -9.80
N PHE A 120 -21.05 -15.90 -10.36
CA PHE A 120 -19.98 -15.16 -11.03
C PHE A 120 -18.89 -14.71 -10.04
N ASP A 121 -19.27 -14.20 -8.86
CA ASP A 121 -18.33 -13.78 -7.82
C ASP A 121 -17.57 -14.98 -7.24
N ILE A 122 -18.26 -16.10 -7.06
CA ILE A 122 -17.67 -17.37 -6.63
C ILE A 122 -16.65 -17.84 -7.67
N ASN A 123 -16.99 -17.90 -8.96
CA ASN A 123 -16.09 -18.33 -10.02
C ASN A 123 -14.85 -17.38 -10.12
N LYS A 124 -15.09 -16.07 -10.07
CA LYS A 124 -14.01 -15.06 -10.04
C LYS A 124 -13.05 -15.31 -8.88
N THR A 125 -13.59 -15.61 -7.69
CA THR A 125 -12.78 -15.87 -6.49
C THR A 125 -12.03 -17.20 -6.59
N ILE A 126 -12.63 -18.25 -7.18
CA ILE A 126 -11.93 -19.52 -7.45
C ILE A 126 -10.71 -19.30 -8.34
N MET A 127 -10.82 -18.50 -9.40
CA MET A 127 -9.68 -18.23 -10.29
C MET A 127 -8.59 -17.41 -9.59
N ARG A 128 -8.97 -16.45 -8.74
CA ARG A 128 -8.01 -15.72 -7.86
C ARG A 128 -7.33 -16.66 -6.87
N CYS A 129 -8.09 -17.57 -6.26
CA CYS A 129 -7.56 -18.57 -5.34
C CYS A 129 -6.54 -19.47 -6.02
N LEU A 130 -6.81 -19.93 -7.25
CA LEU A 130 -5.89 -20.72 -8.04
C LEU A 130 -4.58 -19.97 -8.32
N VAL A 131 -4.66 -18.69 -8.70
CA VAL A 131 -3.45 -17.87 -8.95
C VAL A 131 -2.61 -17.68 -7.69
N LYS A 132 -3.24 -17.40 -6.54
CA LYS A 132 -2.52 -17.33 -5.24
C LYS A 132 -1.92 -18.69 -4.86
N ASN A 133 -2.59 -19.79 -5.17
CA ASN A 133 -2.06 -21.12 -4.93
C ASN A 133 -0.81 -21.40 -5.80
N ILE A 134 -0.86 -21.07 -7.10
CA ILE A 134 0.30 -21.16 -8.01
C ILE A 134 1.46 -20.29 -7.50
N ALA A 135 1.16 -19.10 -6.98
CA ALA A 135 2.18 -18.22 -6.42
C ALA A 135 2.96 -18.86 -5.26
N MET A 136 2.35 -19.77 -4.50
CA MET A 136 3.06 -20.53 -3.45
C MET A 136 4.19 -21.42 -3.97
N PHE A 137 4.25 -21.67 -5.28
CA PHE A 137 5.37 -22.34 -5.96
C PHE A 137 6.45 -21.35 -6.46
N GLY A 138 6.23 -20.04 -6.28
CA GLY A 138 7.17 -18.96 -6.63
C GLY A 138 6.67 -18.02 -7.74
N LEU A 139 5.78 -18.47 -8.63
CA LEU A 139 5.35 -17.67 -9.79
C LEU A 139 4.54 -16.43 -9.36
N GLY A 140 5.16 -15.27 -9.47
CA GLY A 140 4.50 -13.98 -9.17
C GLY A 140 4.15 -13.76 -7.69
N ILE A 141 4.73 -14.49 -6.76
CA ILE A 141 4.42 -14.35 -5.31
C ILE A 141 4.68 -12.92 -4.80
N TYR A 142 5.65 -12.24 -5.38
CA TYR A 142 6.03 -10.88 -5.00
C TYR A 142 4.95 -9.82 -5.24
N ILE A 143 3.96 -10.09 -6.13
CA ILE A 143 2.88 -9.13 -6.38
C ILE A 143 1.91 -9.02 -5.19
N TYR A 144 1.89 -10.03 -4.32
CA TYR A 144 1.06 -10.09 -3.12
C TYR A 144 1.75 -9.54 -1.87
N ALA A 145 3.03 -9.15 -1.96
CA ALA A 145 3.74 -8.55 -0.84
C ALA A 145 3.03 -7.27 -0.39
N GLY A 146 2.69 -7.20 0.89
CA GLY A 146 2.00 -6.05 1.49
C GLY A 146 0.46 -6.05 1.38
N GLU A 147 -0.18 -7.08 0.79
CA GLU A 147 -1.64 -7.15 0.76
C GLU A 147 -2.27 -7.44 2.13
N ASP A 148 -1.56 -8.13 3.02
CA ASP A 148 -2.06 -8.59 4.32
C ASP A 148 -1.44 -7.82 5.51
N LEU A 149 -0.89 -6.62 5.27
CA LEU A 149 -0.38 -5.78 6.36
C LEU A 149 -1.54 -5.22 7.19
N PRO A 150 -1.46 -5.27 8.53
CA PRO A 150 -2.47 -4.69 9.40
C PRO A 150 -2.69 -3.20 9.12
N GLU A 151 -3.93 -2.71 9.28
CA GLU A 151 -4.19 -1.27 9.24
C GLU A 151 -3.31 -0.56 10.29
N GLY A 152 -2.51 0.44 9.85
CA GLY A 152 -1.58 1.17 10.71
C GLY A 152 -0.21 0.50 10.88
N TYR A 153 0.10 -0.57 10.13
CA TYR A 153 1.43 -1.14 10.13
C TYR A 153 2.44 -0.16 9.53
N GLU A 154 3.41 0.25 10.35
CA GLU A 154 4.52 1.06 9.88
C GLU A 154 5.68 0.15 9.44
N ILE A 155 5.96 0.16 8.15
CA ILE A 155 7.10 -0.57 7.60
C ILE A 155 8.42 -0.06 8.20
N SER A 156 9.29 -0.97 8.65
CA SER A 156 10.63 -0.60 9.09
C SER A 156 11.53 -0.25 7.90
N LYS A 157 12.65 0.43 8.16
CA LYS A 157 13.61 0.75 7.10
C LYS A 157 14.23 -0.50 6.50
N GLU A 158 14.52 -1.49 7.32
CA GLU A 158 15.11 -2.79 6.92
C GLU A 158 14.16 -3.62 6.07
N GLU A 159 12.85 -3.51 6.29
CA GLU A 159 11.83 -4.13 5.46
C GLU A 159 11.67 -3.39 4.14
N ALA A 160 11.65 -2.05 4.18
CA ALA A 160 11.59 -1.22 2.99
C ALA A 160 12.78 -1.50 2.04
N GLU A 161 13.99 -1.64 2.57
CA GLU A 161 15.20 -1.96 1.81
C GLU A 161 15.07 -3.21 0.95
N LYS A 162 14.31 -4.20 1.41
CA LYS A 162 14.15 -5.52 0.75
C LYS A 162 13.02 -5.57 -0.29
N ILE A 163 12.17 -4.55 -0.35
CA ILE A 163 11.07 -4.52 -1.32
C ILE A 163 11.62 -4.48 -2.73
N ILE A 164 11.15 -5.41 -3.56
CA ILE A 164 11.53 -5.48 -4.98
C ILE A 164 10.57 -4.62 -5.80
N VAL A 165 11.12 -3.72 -6.61
CA VAL A 165 10.35 -2.95 -7.58
C VAL A 165 10.01 -3.85 -8.76
N THR A 166 8.72 -3.95 -9.07
CA THR A 166 8.17 -4.94 -10.01
C THR A 166 7.79 -4.35 -11.37
N TYR A 167 8.15 -3.08 -11.63
CA TYR A 167 7.86 -2.38 -12.89
C TYR A 167 8.87 -1.26 -13.18
N GLY A 168 8.85 -0.77 -14.42
CA GLY A 168 9.66 0.37 -14.84
C GLY A 168 11.13 0.05 -15.07
N LYS A 169 11.96 1.09 -15.08
CA LYS A 169 13.39 1.03 -15.42
C LYS A 169 14.21 0.08 -14.55
N HIS A 170 13.86 -0.03 -13.27
CA HIS A 170 14.59 -0.83 -12.28
C HIS A 170 13.80 -2.07 -11.84
N ASN A 171 12.98 -2.63 -12.75
CA ASN A 171 12.25 -3.85 -12.48
C ASN A 171 13.17 -5.00 -12.01
N GLY A 172 12.77 -5.68 -10.94
CA GLY A 172 13.51 -6.80 -10.34
C GLY A 172 14.59 -6.39 -9.33
N LYS A 173 14.85 -5.08 -9.13
CA LYS A 173 15.79 -4.58 -8.11
C LYS A 173 15.08 -4.25 -6.81
N THR A 174 15.79 -4.38 -5.70
CA THR A 174 15.33 -3.92 -4.39
C THR A 174 15.34 -2.39 -4.30
N LEU A 175 14.51 -1.83 -3.43
CA LEU A 175 14.54 -0.39 -3.17
C LEU A 175 15.91 0.09 -2.71
N LYS A 176 16.66 -0.74 -1.97
CA LYS A 176 18.03 -0.43 -1.55
C LYS A 176 18.98 -0.29 -2.75
N GLU A 177 18.99 -1.28 -3.65
CA GLU A 177 19.82 -1.24 -4.85
C GLU A 177 19.52 -0.01 -5.71
N ILE A 178 18.22 0.35 -5.83
CA ILE A 178 17.81 1.54 -6.59
C ILE A 178 18.21 2.82 -5.84
N ALA A 179 18.11 2.86 -4.52
CA ALA A 179 18.52 4.02 -3.72
C ALA A 179 20.03 4.32 -3.87
N ASP A 180 20.84 3.26 -3.98
CA ASP A 180 22.30 3.36 -4.15
C ASP A 180 22.68 3.75 -5.59
N GLU A 181 21.91 3.29 -6.60
CA GLU A 181 22.23 3.51 -8.03
C GLU A 181 21.54 4.76 -8.61
N ASP A 182 20.27 4.99 -8.27
CA ASP A 182 19.41 6.01 -8.91
C ASP A 182 18.34 6.53 -7.92
N LYS A 183 18.81 7.22 -6.87
CA LYS A 183 17.93 7.81 -5.86
C LYS A 183 16.84 8.72 -6.46
N ASN A 184 17.15 9.42 -7.57
CA ASN A 184 16.20 10.31 -8.24
C ASN A 184 15.02 9.56 -8.82
N TYR A 185 15.21 8.34 -9.26
CA TYR A 185 14.13 7.49 -9.74
C TYR A 185 13.12 7.17 -8.62
N LEU A 186 13.60 6.87 -7.42
CA LEU A 186 12.71 6.66 -6.25
C LEU A 186 11.95 7.94 -5.89
N MET A 187 12.61 9.10 -5.92
CA MET A 187 11.96 10.39 -5.69
C MET A 187 10.89 10.67 -6.74
N TRP A 188 11.15 10.35 -8.00
CA TRP A 188 10.15 10.44 -9.06
C TRP A 188 8.98 9.48 -8.82
N MET A 189 9.23 8.23 -8.42
CA MET A 189 8.18 7.24 -8.12
C MET A 189 7.22 7.70 -7.03
N VAL A 190 7.72 8.31 -5.95
CA VAL A 190 6.86 8.82 -4.85
C VAL A 190 5.85 9.85 -5.37
N ASN A 191 6.25 10.67 -6.34
CA ASN A 191 5.41 11.73 -6.91
C ASN A 191 4.45 11.25 -8.02
N GLN A 192 4.50 9.98 -8.44
CA GLN A 192 3.61 9.45 -9.47
C GLN A 192 2.27 9.00 -8.87
N GLU A 193 1.16 9.41 -9.47
CA GLU A 193 -0.19 8.99 -9.04
C GLU A 193 -0.38 7.47 -9.11
N ASN A 194 0.23 6.83 -10.12
CA ASN A 194 0.11 5.39 -10.37
C ASN A 194 1.01 4.52 -9.47
N THR A 195 1.87 5.10 -8.64
CA THR A 195 2.67 4.34 -7.67
C THR A 195 1.77 3.94 -6.50
N LYS A 196 1.79 2.66 -6.14
CA LYS A 196 1.03 2.13 -4.99
C LYS A 196 1.37 2.90 -3.71
N GLN A 197 0.38 3.19 -2.88
CA GLN A 197 0.56 3.93 -1.63
C GLN A 197 1.57 3.23 -0.69
N SER A 198 1.47 1.91 -0.52
CA SER A 198 2.43 1.13 0.27
C SER A 198 3.87 1.23 -0.22
N LEU A 199 4.06 1.32 -1.54
CA LEU A 199 5.40 1.51 -2.12
C LEU A 199 5.91 2.94 -1.92
N LYS A 200 5.04 3.94 -2.00
CA LYS A 200 5.38 5.34 -1.66
C LYS A 200 5.83 5.47 -0.20
N GLU A 201 5.10 4.84 0.72
CA GLU A 201 5.44 4.81 2.15
C GLU A 201 6.78 4.13 2.40
N ALA A 202 7.03 2.99 1.76
CA ALA A 202 8.30 2.28 1.84
C ALA A 202 9.48 3.12 1.32
N ILE A 203 9.31 3.78 0.16
CA ILE A 203 10.33 4.67 -0.40
C ILE A 203 10.55 5.88 0.52
N SER A 204 9.48 6.47 1.04
CA SER A 204 9.56 7.61 1.96
C SER A 204 10.29 7.23 3.24
N LYS A 205 10.01 6.05 3.79
CA LYS A 205 10.71 5.51 4.97
C LYS A 205 12.19 5.26 4.67
N LEU A 206 12.49 4.63 3.53
CA LEU A 206 13.87 4.35 3.11
C LEU A 206 14.70 5.63 2.93
N LEU A 207 14.12 6.62 2.25
CA LEU A 207 14.79 7.89 1.95
C LEU A 207 14.69 8.91 3.09
N SER A 208 14.03 8.56 4.19
CA SER A 208 13.74 9.46 5.32
C SER A 208 13.03 10.75 4.87
N LEU A 209 12.08 10.59 3.93
CA LEU A 209 11.25 11.70 3.47
C LEU A 209 10.18 12.01 4.54
N PRO A 210 9.83 13.29 4.72
CA PRO A 210 8.74 13.64 5.62
C PRO A 210 7.40 13.05 5.13
N THR A 211 6.59 12.58 6.06
CA THR A 211 5.23 12.15 5.78
C THR A 211 4.37 13.31 5.27
N GLU A 212 3.20 13.02 4.67
CA GLU A 212 2.26 14.07 4.29
C GLU A 212 1.83 14.92 5.50
N GLU A 213 1.63 14.27 6.65
CA GLU A 213 1.26 14.95 7.89
C GLU A 213 2.39 15.85 8.40
N GLU A 214 3.63 15.35 8.44
CA GLU A 214 4.82 16.14 8.79
C GLU A 214 5.02 17.30 7.80
N SER A 215 4.78 17.07 6.51
CA SER A 215 4.86 18.12 5.49
C SER A 215 3.79 19.20 5.69
N ARG A 216 2.54 18.81 6.01
CA ARG A 216 1.45 19.76 6.34
C ARG A 216 1.77 20.54 7.60
N GLN A 217 2.16 19.86 8.66
CA GLN A 217 2.53 20.48 9.93
C GLN A 217 3.71 21.47 9.74
N ARG A 218 4.70 21.10 8.92
CA ARG A 218 5.80 21.98 8.55
C ARG A 218 5.32 23.27 7.86
N ILE A 219 4.45 23.14 6.86
CA ILE A 219 3.88 24.30 6.14
C ILE A 219 3.09 25.19 7.10
N GLU A 220 2.28 24.60 7.97
CA GLU A 220 1.48 25.32 8.95
C GLU A 220 2.38 26.06 9.95
N THR A 221 3.43 25.42 10.45
CA THR A 221 4.41 26.04 11.36
C THR A 221 5.16 27.17 10.69
N ILE A 222 5.57 27.04 9.42
CA ILE A 222 6.21 28.11 8.66
C ILE A 222 5.25 29.31 8.49
N ASN A 223 3.97 29.07 8.20
CA ASN A 223 2.98 30.13 8.10
C ASN A 223 2.77 30.86 9.44
N GLN A 224 2.74 30.13 10.55
CA GLN A 224 2.68 30.73 11.91
C GLN A 224 3.92 31.57 12.20
N ILE A 225 5.12 31.10 11.86
CA ILE A 225 6.36 31.85 12.00
C ILE A 225 6.32 33.13 11.17
N ASN A 226 5.87 33.08 9.92
CA ASN A 226 5.77 34.27 9.06
C ASN A 226 4.84 35.33 9.67
N ASN A 227 3.71 34.92 10.26
CA ASN A 227 2.80 35.85 10.94
C ASN A 227 3.46 36.46 12.18
N LEU A 228 4.15 35.64 13.01
CA LEU A 228 4.87 36.12 14.18
C LEU A 228 6.02 37.09 13.83
N ILE A 229 6.70 36.87 12.72
CA ILE A 229 7.74 37.81 12.21
C ILE A 229 7.14 39.17 11.94
N LEU A 230 5.96 39.22 11.28
CA LEU A 230 5.25 40.48 11.00
C LEU A 230 4.79 41.15 12.31
N ASP A 231 4.22 40.41 13.25
CA ASP A 231 3.68 40.94 14.52
C ASP A 231 4.79 41.47 15.44
N THR A 232 5.99 40.87 15.36
CA THR A 232 7.12 41.22 16.20
C THR A 232 8.12 42.18 15.56
N ASP A 233 7.87 42.61 14.30
CA ASP A 233 8.82 43.42 13.51
C ASP A 233 10.22 42.79 13.51
N THR A 234 10.29 41.48 13.32
CA THR A 234 11.57 40.75 13.32
C THR A 234 12.12 40.70 11.91
N ASP A 235 13.43 40.96 11.75
CA ASP A 235 14.08 40.80 10.46
C ASP A 235 14.36 39.32 10.13
N TYR A 236 14.01 38.87 8.94
CA TYR A 236 14.32 37.54 8.44
C TYR A 236 15.81 37.24 8.42
N GLU A 237 16.62 38.23 8.07
CA GLU A 237 18.10 38.10 8.03
C GLU A 237 18.69 37.77 9.38
N GLU A 238 18.16 38.35 10.49
CA GLU A 238 18.57 38.03 11.83
C GLU A 238 18.26 36.56 12.20
N LEU A 239 17.08 36.08 11.86
CA LEU A 239 16.67 34.69 12.08
C LEU A 239 17.54 33.73 11.27
N TYR A 240 17.73 34.01 9.98
CA TYR A 240 18.56 33.19 9.10
C TYR A 240 19.97 33.10 9.57
N LYS A 241 20.57 34.21 10.06
CA LYS A 241 21.89 34.24 10.62
C LYS A 241 22.00 33.46 11.93
N TYR A 242 20.96 33.53 12.79
CA TYR A 242 20.91 32.79 14.04
C TYR A 242 20.89 31.27 13.80
N PHE A 243 20.05 30.79 12.90
CA PHE A 243 19.92 29.38 12.57
C PHE A 243 20.94 28.88 11.53
N LYS A 244 21.74 29.76 10.94
CA LYS A 244 22.76 29.48 9.88
C LYS A 244 22.10 28.81 8.64
N VAL A 245 20.98 29.35 8.17
CA VAL A 245 20.24 28.92 7.00
C VAL A 245 19.99 30.10 6.09
N ASN A 246 19.51 29.85 4.84
CA ASN A 246 19.16 30.88 3.89
C ASN A 246 17.64 31.06 3.75
N SER A 247 16.86 30.15 4.32
CA SER A 247 15.40 30.20 4.30
C SER A 247 14.78 29.38 5.41
N LEU A 248 13.52 29.65 5.79
CA LEU A 248 12.75 28.83 6.74
C LEU A 248 12.58 27.37 6.27
N ASN A 249 12.62 27.16 4.94
CA ASN A 249 12.53 25.82 4.36
C ASN A 249 13.75 24.92 4.61
N GLU A 250 14.88 25.47 5.06
CA GLU A 250 16.08 24.69 5.41
C GLU A 250 16.08 24.26 6.88
N LEU A 251 15.24 24.87 7.72
CA LEU A 251 15.13 24.53 9.14
C LEU A 251 14.56 23.11 9.33
N THR A 252 15.08 22.37 10.29
CA THR A 252 14.47 21.13 10.77
C THR A 252 13.17 21.42 11.54
N ILE A 253 12.31 20.43 11.75
CA ILE A 253 11.08 20.60 12.54
C ILE A 253 11.37 21.13 13.93
N ALA A 254 12.42 20.61 14.60
CA ALA A 254 12.85 21.09 15.91
C ALA A 254 13.29 22.57 15.89
N GLN A 255 13.99 22.99 14.83
CA GLN A 255 14.41 24.39 14.65
C GLN A 255 13.24 25.31 14.31
N LEU A 256 12.23 24.82 13.56
CA LEU A 256 11.00 25.59 13.31
C LEU A 256 10.22 25.83 14.62
N GLU A 257 10.09 24.82 15.46
CA GLU A 257 9.45 24.96 16.77
C GLU A 257 10.25 25.90 17.70
N GLU A 258 11.58 25.82 17.69
CA GLU A 258 12.44 26.75 18.44
C GLU A 258 12.27 28.19 17.94
N CYS A 259 12.26 28.40 16.63
CA CYS A 259 12.05 29.71 16.00
C CYS A 259 10.69 30.30 16.41
N LYS A 260 9.62 29.51 16.33
CA LYS A 260 8.28 29.89 16.76
C LYS A 260 8.25 30.32 18.23
N ASN A 261 8.86 29.50 19.12
CA ASN A 261 8.90 29.80 20.56
C ASN A 261 9.67 31.09 20.90
N ILE A 262 10.77 31.41 20.15
CA ILE A 262 11.51 32.65 20.29
C ILE A 262 10.62 33.84 19.93
N LEU A 263 9.93 33.79 18.82
CA LEU A 263 9.06 34.85 18.34
C LEU A 263 7.84 35.06 19.25
N GLU A 264 7.22 33.98 19.74
CA GLU A 264 6.10 34.09 20.70
C GLU A 264 6.53 34.77 22.01
N LYS A 265 7.73 34.47 22.51
CA LYS A 265 8.29 35.17 23.68
C LYS A 265 8.51 36.64 23.39
N LYS A 266 9.01 37.00 22.20
CA LYS A 266 9.21 38.39 21.75
C LYS A 266 7.89 39.14 21.69
N LEU A 267 6.82 38.48 21.13
CA LEU A 267 5.50 39.06 21.06
C LEU A 267 4.90 39.37 22.44
N LYS A 268 4.94 38.41 23.35
CA LYS A 268 4.48 38.60 24.75
C LYS A 268 5.20 39.75 25.48
N LYS A 269 6.49 39.96 25.20
CA LYS A 269 7.24 41.06 25.77
C LYS A 269 6.79 42.41 25.18
N LYS A 270 6.55 42.47 23.86
CA LYS A 270 6.05 43.67 23.16
C LYS A 270 4.62 44.07 23.62
N GLU A 271 3.77 43.12 24.00
CA GLU A 271 2.41 43.34 24.51
C GLU A 271 2.40 43.82 25.99
N SER A 272 3.46 43.59 26.72
CA SER A 272 3.58 43.95 28.15
C SER A 272 4.31 45.29 28.41
N GLU A 273 4.86 45.91 27.36
CA GLU A 273 5.43 47.25 27.33
C GLU A 273 4.42 48.29 26.83
#